data_410d66f4bf9ae3de6d4d33c0870ff001
#
_entry.id   410d66f4bf9ae3de6d4d33c0870ff001
#
_cell.length_a   1.000
_cell.length_b   1.000
_cell.length_c   1.000
_cell.angle_alpha   90.00
_cell.angle_beta   90.00
_cell.angle_gamma   90.00
#
_symmetry.space_group_name_H-M   'P 1'
#
loop_
_entity.id
_entity.type
_entity.pdbx_description
1 polymer ?
#
loop_
_entity_poly.entity_id
_entity_poly.type
_entity_poly.pdbx_seq_one_letter_code
_entity_poly.pdbx_strand_id
1 'polypeptide(L)'
;MISDNLESVRRNITAVAHRCGRNPEEIRLVAVSKTFPVLDMKEAMTSGQFLFGENYIQEAEEKYNELDDQVQLHFIGHLQSNKAHIAARIFRMIETVDRIKLALMLNRNLIQSGRTMDILIQVNIGRDEKKSGIGPQDTEDLLKQIAPLSNLRSLGLMTMPPFSEDPEKSRPYFRELYQLAKDLQSKKLFYDNNCVELSMGMSHDYPVAIEEGATLIRVGTAIFGHRQ
;
A
#
# COMPACT_ATOMS: atom_id res chain seq x y z
N MET A 1 7.33 17.96 -15.54
CA MET A 1 7.09 18.47 -14.18
C MET A 1 6.14 17.53 -13.46
N ILE A 2 6.06 17.57 -12.14
CA ILE A 2 5.28 16.59 -11.34
C ILE A 2 3.81 16.58 -11.77
N SER A 3 3.22 17.75 -12.02
CA SER A 3 1.83 17.89 -12.50
C SER A 3 1.57 17.12 -13.80
N ASP A 4 2.42 17.29 -14.81
CA ASP A 4 2.25 16.64 -16.12
C ASP A 4 2.43 15.11 -16.01
N ASN A 5 3.38 14.69 -15.16
CA ASN A 5 3.62 13.29 -14.88
C ASN A 5 2.40 12.64 -14.19
N LEU A 6 1.83 13.31 -13.18
CA LEU A 6 0.61 12.85 -12.49
C LEU A 6 -0.57 12.72 -13.46
N GLU A 7 -0.78 13.72 -14.32
CA GLU A 7 -1.83 13.67 -15.32
C GLU A 7 -1.61 12.50 -16.30
N SER A 8 -0.37 12.29 -16.74
CA SER A 8 -0.02 11.17 -17.61
C SER A 8 -0.30 9.81 -16.95
N VAL A 9 0.10 9.66 -15.68
CA VAL A 9 -0.16 8.44 -14.90
C VAL A 9 -1.66 8.21 -14.75
N ARG A 10 -2.44 9.23 -14.38
CA ARG A 10 -3.91 9.12 -14.22
C ARG A 10 -4.62 8.78 -15.53
N ARG A 11 -4.22 9.39 -16.64
CA ARG A 11 -4.75 9.03 -17.96
C ARG A 11 -4.47 7.58 -18.32
N ASN A 12 -3.27 7.10 -18.02
CA ASN A 12 -2.93 5.69 -18.28
C ASN A 12 -3.71 4.73 -17.37
N ILE A 13 -3.89 5.05 -16.07
CA ILE A 13 -4.75 4.26 -15.17
C ILE A 13 -6.16 4.14 -15.75
N THR A 14 -6.75 5.25 -16.16
CA THR A 14 -8.10 5.30 -16.76
C THR A 14 -8.16 4.46 -18.05
N ALA A 15 -7.18 4.59 -18.93
CA ALA A 15 -7.13 3.84 -20.18
C ALA A 15 -7.00 2.33 -19.94
N VAL A 16 -6.15 1.91 -19.00
CA VAL A 16 -5.98 0.49 -18.65
C VAL A 16 -7.24 -0.07 -18.00
N ALA A 17 -7.84 0.65 -17.05
CA ALA A 17 -9.06 0.24 -16.37
C ALA A 17 -10.20 0.01 -17.38
N HIS A 18 -10.44 0.95 -18.28
CA HIS A 18 -11.47 0.79 -19.33
C HIS A 18 -11.19 -0.39 -20.25
N ARG A 19 -9.92 -0.62 -20.64
CA ARG A 19 -9.52 -1.74 -21.52
C ARG A 19 -9.83 -3.09 -20.89
N CYS A 20 -9.73 -3.22 -19.57
CA CYS A 20 -10.05 -4.45 -18.84
C CYS A 20 -11.44 -4.46 -18.19
N GLY A 21 -12.32 -3.49 -18.54
CA GLY A 21 -13.71 -3.45 -18.09
C GLY A 21 -13.89 -3.07 -16.63
N ARG A 22 -12.91 -2.37 -16.03
CA ARG A 22 -12.97 -1.90 -14.63
C ARG A 22 -13.34 -0.43 -14.55
N ASN A 23 -13.96 -0.03 -13.44
CA ASN A 23 -14.14 1.38 -13.12
C ASN A 23 -12.83 2.00 -12.64
N PRO A 24 -12.31 3.07 -13.30
CA PRO A 24 -11.09 3.75 -12.87
C PRO A 24 -11.13 4.28 -11.42
N GLU A 25 -12.30 4.62 -10.91
CA GLU A 25 -12.50 5.13 -9.54
C GLU A 25 -12.22 4.08 -8.45
N GLU A 26 -12.20 2.79 -8.82
CA GLU A 26 -11.81 1.69 -7.92
C GLU A 26 -10.30 1.60 -7.72
N ILE A 27 -9.51 2.37 -8.50
CA ILE A 27 -8.07 2.28 -8.50
C ILE A 27 -7.48 3.55 -7.92
N ARG A 28 -6.93 3.46 -6.74
CA ARG A 28 -6.30 4.58 -6.04
C ARG A 28 -4.80 4.64 -6.30
N LEU A 29 -4.31 5.84 -6.61
CA LEU A 29 -2.90 6.11 -6.82
C LEU A 29 -2.24 6.53 -5.50
N VAL A 30 -1.30 5.73 -5.01
CA VAL A 30 -0.37 6.07 -3.93
C VAL A 30 0.89 6.67 -4.57
N ALA A 31 1.08 7.98 -4.44
CA ALA A 31 2.28 8.66 -4.92
C ALA A 31 3.44 8.41 -3.95
N VAL A 32 4.48 7.68 -4.40
CA VAL A 32 5.60 7.27 -3.53
C VAL A 32 6.60 8.40 -3.44
N SER A 33 6.56 9.15 -2.33
CA SER A 33 7.33 10.38 -2.10
C SER A 33 8.60 10.19 -1.27
N LYS A 34 8.95 8.94 -0.94
CA LYS A 34 10.20 8.65 -0.19
C LYS A 34 11.42 9.27 -0.88
N THR A 35 12.30 9.91 -0.10
CA THR A 35 13.52 10.60 -0.54
C THR A 35 13.29 11.88 -1.37
N PHE A 36 12.05 12.28 -1.59
CA PHE A 36 11.72 13.55 -2.23
C PHE A 36 11.33 14.60 -1.18
N PRO A 37 11.66 15.87 -1.38
CA PRO A 37 11.36 16.94 -0.42
C PRO A 37 9.86 17.25 -0.33
N VAL A 38 9.45 17.89 0.75
CA VAL A 38 8.06 18.34 0.95
C VAL A 38 7.55 19.24 -0.16
N LEU A 39 8.43 20.03 -0.78
CA LEU A 39 8.08 20.91 -1.91
C LEU A 39 7.51 20.12 -3.09
N ASP A 40 8.06 18.94 -3.39
CA ASP A 40 7.56 18.07 -4.47
C ASP A 40 6.19 17.50 -4.12
N MET A 41 5.95 17.18 -2.84
CA MET A 41 4.63 16.75 -2.37
C MET A 41 3.62 17.91 -2.49
N LYS A 42 3.99 19.12 -2.12
CA LYS A 42 3.15 20.32 -2.28
C LYS A 42 2.81 20.58 -3.75
N GLU A 43 3.77 20.42 -4.69
CA GLU A 43 3.50 20.50 -6.13
C GLU A 43 2.49 19.43 -6.56
N ALA A 44 2.66 18.17 -6.10
CA ALA A 44 1.70 17.10 -6.38
C ALA A 44 0.29 17.40 -5.81
N MET A 45 0.21 18.02 -4.62
CA MET A 45 -1.06 18.41 -3.99
C MET A 45 -1.81 19.46 -4.80
N THR A 46 -1.12 20.40 -5.47
CA THR A 46 -1.76 21.37 -6.37
C THR A 46 -2.46 20.69 -7.55
N SER A 47 -2.05 19.47 -7.88
CA SER A 47 -2.67 18.60 -8.91
C SER A 47 -3.66 17.59 -8.31
N GLY A 48 -4.11 17.79 -7.06
CA GLY A 48 -5.09 16.95 -6.40
C GLY A 48 -4.57 15.58 -5.93
N GLN A 49 -3.26 15.44 -5.72
CA GLN A 49 -2.69 14.22 -5.14
C GLN A 49 -2.47 14.42 -3.64
N PHE A 50 -3.27 13.73 -2.82
CA PHE A 50 -3.21 13.82 -1.36
C PHE A 50 -2.84 12.50 -0.68
N LEU A 51 -2.80 11.40 -1.43
CA LEU A 51 -2.42 10.08 -0.93
C LEU A 51 -0.97 9.79 -1.31
N PHE A 52 -0.10 9.67 -0.28
CA PHE A 52 1.34 9.45 -0.46
C PHE A 52 1.81 8.20 0.25
N GLY A 53 2.87 7.57 -0.29
CA GLY A 53 3.51 6.39 0.26
C GLY A 53 4.92 6.67 0.74
N GLU A 54 5.22 6.31 2.01
CA GLU A 54 6.51 6.51 2.63
C GLU A 54 7.15 5.21 3.10
N ASN A 55 8.48 5.14 3.05
CA ASN A 55 9.23 3.95 3.44
C ASN A 55 9.98 4.13 4.78
N TYR A 56 10.24 5.37 5.19
CA TYR A 56 11.10 5.68 6.32
C TYR A 56 10.32 6.51 7.34
N ILE A 57 10.25 6.01 8.58
CA ILE A 57 9.42 6.60 9.64
C ILE A 57 9.85 8.03 9.99
N GLN A 58 11.16 8.28 10.10
CA GLN A 58 11.69 9.59 10.48
C GLN A 58 11.37 10.63 9.39
N GLU A 59 11.66 10.30 8.15
CA GLU A 59 11.34 11.15 7.00
C GLU A 59 9.83 11.45 6.91
N ALA A 60 9.00 10.42 7.10
CA ALA A 60 7.56 10.58 7.09
C ALA A 60 7.06 11.48 8.24
N GLU A 61 7.67 11.36 9.43
CA GLU A 61 7.33 12.20 10.59
C GLU A 61 7.67 13.67 10.35
N GLU A 62 8.84 13.97 9.77
CA GLU A 62 9.24 15.33 9.39
C GLU A 62 8.25 15.93 8.37
N LYS A 63 7.93 15.18 7.33
CA LYS A 63 6.97 15.59 6.29
C LYS A 63 5.56 15.80 6.86
N TYR A 64 5.09 14.90 7.70
CA TYR A 64 3.79 15.02 8.35
C TYR A 64 3.71 16.28 9.23
N ASN A 65 4.76 16.57 10.01
CA ASN A 65 4.81 17.77 10.85
C ASN A 65 4.76 19.07 10.04
N GLU A 66 5.19 19.06 8.76
CA GLU A 66 5.15 20.24 7.88
C GLU A 66 3.85 20.36 7.06
N LEU A 67 3.22 19.21 6.72
CA LEU A 67 2.04 19.15 5.87
C LEU A 67 0.73 18.98 6.66
N ASP A 68 0.84 18.48 7.90
CA ASP A 68 -0.27 18.22 8.80
C ASP A 68 -1.34 17.29 8.18
N ASP A 69 -2.59 17.39 8.63
CA ASP A 69 -3.72 16.54 8.18
C ASP A 69 -4.15 16.79 6.71
N GLN A 70 -3.44 17.63 5.97
CA GLN A 70 -3.70 17.86 4.55
C GLN A 70 -3.36 16.64 3.68
N VAL A 71 -2.54 15.71 4.17
CA VAL A 71 -2.09 14.54 3.43
C VAL A 71 -2.53 13.24 4.09
N GLN A 72 -2.78 12.24 3.27
CA GLN A 72 -2.98 10.86 3.72
C GLN A 72 -1.69 10.08 3.48
N LEU A 73 -1.03 9.66 4.55
CA LEU A 73 0.18 8.88 4.46
C LEU A 73 -0.09 7.39 4.61
N HIS A 74 0.37 6.59 3.67
CA HIS A 74 0.48 5.14 3.76
C HIS A 74 1.94 4.74 4.04
N PHE A 75 2.16 3.87 5.00
CA PHE A 75 3.48 3.28 5.20
C PHE A 75 3.64 2.04 4.34
N ILE A 76 4.63 2.06 3.45
CA ILE A 76 4.88 1.02 2.46
C ILE A 76 6.29 0.40 2.59
N GLY A 77 7.04 0.77 3.64
CA GLY A 77 8.36 0.24 3.97
C GLY A 77 8.31 -0.86 5.04
N HIS A 78 9.47 -1.41 5.40
CA HIS A 78 9.54 -2.35 6.52
C HIS A 78 9.44 -1.62 7.87
N LEU A 79 8.35 -1.86 8.61
CA LEU A 79 8.11 -1.22 9.90
C LEU A 79 8.73 -2.01 11.05
N GLN A 80 9.71 -1.40 11.72
CA GLN A 80 10.24 -1.93 12.97
C GLN A 80 9.20 -1.77 14.09
N SER A 81 9.00 -2.82 14.91
CA SER A 81 7.95 -2.81 15.96
C SER A 81 8.16 -1.71 17.01
N ASN A 82 9.40 -1.31 17.30
CA ASN A 82 9.71 -0.21 18.24
C ASN A 82 9.30 1.18 17.70
N LYS A 83 9.03 1.31 16.39
CA LYS A 83 8.56 2.55 15.75
C LYS A 83 7.03 2.59 15.57
N ALA A 84 6.32 1.57 16.05
CA ALA A 84 4.86 1.49 15.93
C ALA A 84 4.12 2.66 16.59
N HIS A 85 4.68 3.30 17.62
CA HIS A 85 4.08 4.46 18.28
C HIS A 85 4.05 5.70 17.37
N ILE A 86 5.10 5.95 16.58
CA ILE A 86 5.13 7.03 15.59
C ILE A 86 4.16 6.67 14.46
N ALA A 87 4.24 5.43 13.95
CA ALA A 87 3.38 4.98 12.86
C ALA A 87 1.89 5.12 13.21
N ALA A 88 1.47 4.75 14.43
CA ALA A 88 0.10 4.88 14.90
C ALA A 88 -0.40 6.34 14.95
N ARG A 89 0.50 7.31 15.01
CA ARG A 89 0.16 8.74 15.06
C ARG A 89 -0.03 9.35 13.68
N ILE A 90 0.87 9.06 12.72
CA ILE A 90 0.98 9.84 11.48
C ILE A 90 0.39 9.13 10.24
N PHE A 91 0.30 7.79 10.25
CA PHE A 91 -0.19 7.08 9.07
C PHE A 91 -1.70 6.81 9.13
N ARG A 92 -2.31 6.88 7.96
CA ARG A 92 -3.69 6.43 7.73
C ARG A 92 -3.76 4.92 7.59
N MET A 93 -2.75 4.34 6.92
CA MET A 93 -2.66 2.90 6.62
C MET A 93 -1.22 2.40 6.73
N ILE A 94 -1.05 1.18 7.24
CA ILE A 94 0.21 0.41 7.13
C ILE A 94 -0.02 -0.74 6.17
N GLU A 95 0.63 -0.71 5.00
CA GLU A 95 0.46 -1.74 3.97
C GLU A 95 1.38 -2.96 4.15
N THR A 96 2.25 -2.93 5.15
CA THR A 96 3.37 -3.87 5.31
C THR A 96 3.33 -4.66 6.63
N VAL A 97 2.13 -5.00 7.10
CA VAL A 97 1.99 -5.86 8.27
C VAL A 97 2.24 -7.31 7.87
N ASP A 98 3.28 -7.93 8.41
CA ASP A 98 3.72 -9.29 8.06
C ASP A 98 3.86 -10.22 9.26
N ARG A 99 3.56 -9.75 10.49
CA ARG A 99 3.72 -10.51 11.72
C ARG A 99 2.82 -9.98 12.84
N ILE A 100 2.35 -10.89 13.67
CA ILE A 100 1.45 -10.55 14.79
C ILE A 100 2.10 -9.59 15.80
N LYS A 101 3.40 -9.69 16.06
CA LYS A 101 4.12 -8.79 16.96
C LYS A 101 3.95 -7.32 16.56
N LEU A 102 4.01 -7.03 15.25
CA LEU A 102 3.81 -5.66 14.76
C LEU A 102 2.36 -5.22 14.96
N ALA A 103 1.39 -6.07 14.61
CA ALA A 103 -0.03 -5.77 14.78
C ALA A 103 -0.39 -5.50 16.25
N LEU A 104 0.11 -6.29 17.19
CA LEU A 104 -0.08 -6.07 18.62
C LEU A 104 0.48 -4.71 19.09
N MET A 105 1.68 -4.34 18.64
CA MET A 105 2.28 -3.05 18.98
C MET A 105 1.50 -1.87 18.39
N LEU A 106 1.05 -1.96 17.14
CA LEU A 106 0.17 -0.93 16.54
C LEU A 106 -1.13 -0.81 17.31
N ASN A 107 -1.83 -1.92 17.55
CA ASN A 107 -3.10 -1.92 18.27
C ASN A 107 -2.97 -1.31 19.67
N ARG A 108 -1.92 -1.66 20.42
CA ARG A 108 -1.66 -1.08 21.75
C ARG A 108 -1.54 0.44 21.71
N ASN A 109 -0.80 1.00 20.74
CA ASN A 109 -0.62 2.44 20.63
C ASN A 109 -1.92 3.14 20.18
N LEU A 110 -2.70 2.49 19.30
CA LEU A 110 -3.98 3.01 18.82
C LEU A 110 -5.03 3.05 19.95
N ILE A 111 -5.08 2.03 20.83
CA ILE A 111 -5.94 2.05 22.02
C ILE A 111 -5.62 3.27 22.89
N GLN A 112 -4.32 3.53 23.14
CA GLN A 112 -3.90 4.67 23.99
C GLN A 112 -4.29 6.04 23.40
N SER A 113 -4.36 6.14 22.06
CA SER A 113 -4.73 7.38 21.37
C SER A 113 -6.21 7.46 20.97
N GLY A 114 -7.01 6.45 21.25
CA GLY A 114 -8.43 6.37 20.85
C GLY A 114 -8.64 6.32 19.33
N ARG A 115 -7.63 5.89 18.56
CA ARG A 115 -7.65 5.84 17.08
C ARG A 115 -7.85 4.42 16.58
N THR A 116 -8.29 4.33 15.34
CA THR A 116 -8.28 3.10 14.54
C THR A 116 -7.37 3.30 13.31
N MET A 117 -6.87 2.21 12.73
CA MET A 117 -5.97 2.23 11.58
C MET A 117 -6.30 1.12 10.60
N ASP A 118 -6.21 1.45 9.33
CA ASP A 118 -6.30 0.48 8.25
C ASP A 118 -4.95 -0.23 8.07
N ILE A 119 -4.99 -1.52 7.81
CA ILE A 119 -3.80 -2.31 7.52
C ILE A 119 -4.01 -3.22 6.32
N LEU A 120 -2.92 -3.48 5.58
CA LEU A 120 -2.84 -4.60 4.65
C LEU A 120 -1.81 -5.60 5.15
N ILE A 121 -2.04 -6.87 4.83
CA ILE A 121 -1.07 -7.91 5.09
C ILE A 121 -0.09 -7.99 3.92
N GLN A 122 1.19 -7.80 4.21
CA GLN A 122 2.22 -7.97 3.20
C GLN A 122 2.50 -9.45 2.98
N VAL A 123 2.24 -9.92 1.77
CA VAL A 123 2.46 -11.32 1.36
C VAL A 123 3.70 -11.42 0.47
N ASN A 124 4.64 -12.28 0.85
CA ASN A 124 5.79 -12.65 0.04
C ASN A 124 5.40 -13.70 -1.00
N ILE A 125 4.66 -13.25 -2.01
CA ILE A 125 4.12 -14.12 -3.05
C ILE A 125 5.22 -14.79 -3.88
N GLY A 126 6.37 -14.11 -4.03
CA GLY A 126 7.54 -14.64 -4.75
C GLY A 126 8.35 -15.67 -3.97
N ARG A 127 8.02 -15.91 -2.69
CA ARG A 127 8.74 -16.84 -1.79
C ARG A 127 10.25 -16.59 -1.73
N ASP A 128 10.65 -15.32 -1.85
CA ASP A 128 12.03 -14.88 -1.75
C ASP A 128 12.41 -14.65 -0.28
N GLU A 129 13.26 -15.49 0.29
CA GLU A 129 13.67 -15.43 1.70
C GLU A 129 14.35 -14.09 2.10
N LYS A 130 14.85 -13.34 1.10
CA LYS A 130 15.47 -12.02 1.33
C LYS A 130 14.46 -10.89 1.39
N LYS A 131 13.18 -11.14 1.08
CA LYS A 131 12.12 -10.13 1.07
C LYS A 131 11.23 -10.23 2.30
N SER A 132 10.76 -9.07 2.77
CA SER A 132 9.73 -8.98 3.81
C SER A 132 8.39 -9.50 3.30
N GLY A 133 7.53 -9.87 4.21
CA GLY A 133 6.21 -10.40 3.96
C GLY A 133 6.04 -11.81 4.50
N ILE A 134 4.81 -12.13 4.89
CA ILE A 134 4.46 -13.48 5.35
C ILE A 134 4.24 -14.40 4.14
N GLY A 135 4.46 -15.70 4.31
CA GLY A 135 4.15 -16.68 3.27
C GLY A 135 2.66 -16.74 2.95
N PRO A 136 2.28 -17.03 1.68
CA PRO A 136 0.87 -17.16 1.31
C PRO A 136 0.10 -18.15 2.20
N GLN A 137 0.74 -19.27 2.56
CA GLN A 137 0.15 -20.33 3.38
C GLN A 137 -0.12 -19.91 4.84
N ASP A 138 0.62 -18.92 5.35
CA ASP A 138 0.52 -18.45 6.74
C ASP A 138 -0.38 -17.20 6.88
N THR A 139 -0.84 -16.64 5.75
CA THR A 139 -1.61 -15.38 5.71
C THR A 139 -2.96 -15.51 6.43
N GLU A 140 -3.63 -16.64 6.27
CA GLU A 140 -4.93 -16.92 6.93
C GLU A 140 -4.79 -16.91 8.45
N ASP A 141 -3.76 -17.57 8.98
CA ASP A 141 -3.54 -17.65 10.42
C ASP A 141 -3.16 -16.30 11.01
N LEU A 142 -2.39 -15.47 10.29
CA LEU A 142 -2.11 -14.11 10.73
C LEU A 142 -3.38 -13.26 10.78
N LEU A 143 -4.24 -13.34 9.77
CA LEU A 143 -5.52 -12.61 9.76
C LEU A 143 -6.42 -13.02 10.93
N LYS A 144 -6.53 -14.32 11.24
CA LYS A 144 -7.28 -14.81 12.41
C LYS A 144 -6.72 -14.28 13.73
N GLN A 145 -5.40 -14.19 13.86
CA GLN A 145 -4.76 -13.62 15.05
C GLN A 145 -4.97 -12.10 15.17
N ILE A 146 -5.10 -11.39 14.05
CA ILE A 146 -5.33 -9.94 14.02
C ILE A 146 -6.81 -9.60 14.25
N ALA A 147 -7.74 -10.45 13.84
CA ALA A 147 -9.19 -10.21 13.92
C ALA A 147 -9.70 -9.70 15.29
N PRO A 148 -9.20 -10.17 16.45
CA PRO A 148 -9.62 -9.64 17.76
C PRO A 148 -9.03 -8.27 18.12
N LEU A 149 -8.14 -7.70 17.31
CA LEU A 149 -7.48 -6.41 17.58
C LEU A 149 -8.38 -5.25 17.11
N SER A 150 -9.25 -4.78 17.98
CA SER A 150 -10.37 -3.87 17.67
C SER A 150 -9.98 -2.52 17.03
N ASN A 151 -8.74 -2.08 17.19
CA ASN A 151 -8.27 -0.80 16.63
C ASN A 151 -7.56 -0.95 15.29
N LEU A 152 -7.45 -2.19 14.75
CA LEU A 152 -6.94 -2.48 13.42
C LEU A 152 -8.05 -2.98 12.49
N ARG A 153 -8.06 -2.47 11.28
CA ARG A 153 -8.98 -2.90 10.22
C ARG A 153 -8.17 -3.53 9.09
N SER A 154 -8.15 -4.86 9.02
CA SER A 154 -7.47 -5.59 7.94
C SER A 154 -8.29 -5.48 6.67
N LEU A 155 -7.92 -4.58 5.74
CA LEU A 155 -8.71 -4.30 4.54
C LEU A 155 -8.33 -5.19 3.35
N GLY A 156 -7.17 -5.84 3.37
CA GLY A 156 -6.71 -6.63 2.22
C GLY A 156 -5.26 -7.04 2.27
N LEU A 157 -4.66 -7.21 1.11
CA LEU A 157 -3.31 -7.72 0.93
C LEU A 157 -2.42 -6.74 0.15
N MET A 158 -1.11 -6.85 0.38
CA MET A 158 -0.08 -6.13 -0.35
C MET A 158 1.01 -7.08 -0.81
N THR A 159 1.57 -6.85 -2.00
CA THR A 159 2.78 -7.55 -2.44
C THR A 159 3.74 -6.68 -3.25
N MET A 160 5.00 -7.09 -3.24
CA MET A 160 6.07 -6.60 -4.12
C MET A 160 6.75 -7.81 -4.76
N PRO A 161 6.38 -8.20 -5.98
CA PRO A 161 7.00 -9.33 -6.67
C PRO A 161 8.50 -9.09 -6.94
N PRO A 162 9.26 -10.11 -7.33
CA PRO A 162 10.62 -9.93 -7.83
C PRO A 162 10.63 -8.94 -9.02
N PHE A 163 11.63 -8.06 -9.05
CA PHE A 163 11.78 -7.13 -10.17
C PHE A 163 12.12 -7.88 -11.46
N SER A 164 11.51 -7.47 -12.56
CA SER A 164 11.85 -7.89 -13.92
C SER A 164 11.76 -6.70 -14.85
N GLU A 165 12.61 -6.65 -15.87
CA GLU A 165 12.52 -5.65 -16.95
C GLU A 165 11.24 -5.85 -17.80
N ASP A 166 10.74 -7.06 -17.88
CA ASP A 166 9.47 -7.39 -18.54
C ASP A 166 8.34 -7.36 -17.50
N PRO A 167 7.40 -6.37 -17.55
CA PRO A 167 6.31 -6.24 -16.61
C PRO A 167 5.35 -7.44 -16.61
N GLU A 168 5.26 -8.18 -17.74
CA GLU A 168 4.42 -9.37 -17.84
C GLU A 168 4.87 -10.51 -16.90
N LYS A 169 6.14 -10.53 -16.52
CA LYS A 169 6.64 -11.48 -15.52
C LYS A 169 6.11 -11.23 -14.11
N SER A 170 5.56 -10.06 -13.82
CA SER A 170 4.86 -9.79 -12.57
C SER A 170 3.43 -10.35 -12.55
N ARG A 171 2.82 -10.59 -13.71
CA ARG A 171 1.42 -11.03 -13.84
C ARG A 171 1.07 -12.29 -13.03
N PRO A 172 1.87 -13.38 -13.06
CA PRO A 172 1.56 -14.57 -12.27
C PRO A 172 1.47 -14.29 -10.76
N TYR A 173 2.34 -13.42 -10.23
CA TYR A 173 2.34 -13.03 -8.81
C TYR A 173 1.13 -12.19 -8.44
N PHE A 174 0.72 -11.25 -9.31
CA PHE A 174 -0.48 -10.44 -9.08
C PHE A 174 -1.74 -11.30 -9.10
N ARG A 175 -1.82 -12.23 -10.05
CA ARG A 175 -2.92 -13.20 -10.14
C ARG A 175 -2.97 -14.12 -8.91
N GLU A 176 -1.83 -14.62 -8.43
CA GLU A 176 -1.76 -15.44 -7.23
C GLU A 176 -2.24 -14.65 -5.99
N LEU A 177 -1.84 -13.37 -5.85
CA LEU A 177 -2.31 -12.53 -4.75
C LEU A 177 -3.83 -12.30 -4.83
N TYR A 178 -4.36 -12.05 -6.02
CA TYR A 178 -5.80 -11.89 -6.24
C TYR A 178 -6.57 -13.16 -5.84
N GLN A 179 -6.11 -14.33 -6.24
CA GLN A 179 -6.76 -15.60 -5.88
C GLN A 179 -6.72 -15.84 -4.36
N LEU A 180 -5.57 -15.62 -3.73
CA LEU A 180 -5.44 -15.70 -2.28
C LEU A 180 -6.44 -14.76 -1.58
N ALA A 181 -6.56 -13.52 -2.05
CA ALA A 181 -7.51 -12.56 -1.48
C ALA A 181 -8.96 -13.03 -1.64
N LYS A 182 -9.33 -13.61 -2.78
CA LYS A 182 -10.66 -14.18 -3.01
C LYS A 182 -10.96 -15.35 -2.07
N ASP A 183 -10.00 -16.23 -1.85
CA ASP A 183 -10.14 -17.35 -0.92
C ASP A 183 -10.36 -16.86 0.53
N LEU A 184 -9.56 -15.89 0.97
CA LEU A 184 -9.67 -15.28 2.30
C LEU A 184 -10.97 -14.47 2.45
N GLN A 185 -11.41 -13.76 1.40
CA GLN A 185 -12.69 -13.07 1.33
C GLN A 185 -13.88 -14.02 1.50
N SER A 186 -13.84 -15.18 0.84
CA SER A 186 -14.90 -16.21 0.97
C SER A 186 -15.03 -16.74 2.40
N LYS A 187 -13.93 -16.74 3.15
CA LYS A 187 -13.84 -17.10 4.57
C LYS A 187 -14.18 -15.94 5.51
N LYS A 188 -14.52 -14.76 4.99
CA LYS A 188 -14.87 -13.55 5.74
C LYS A 188 -13.78 -13.08 6.71
N LEU A 189 -12.53 -13.13 6.28
CA LEU A 189 -11.37 -12.81 7.14
C LEU A 189 -10.92 -11.37 7.08
N PHE A 190 -11.49 -10.54 6.20
CA PHE A 190 -11.21 -9.10 6.17
C PHE A 190 -12.25 -8.33 6.98
N TYR A 191 -11.88 -7.12 7.38
CA TYR A 191 -12.79 -6.20 8.10
C TYR A 191 -14.02 -5.85 7.25
N ASP A 192 -13.82 -5.54 5.96
CA ASP A 192 -14.88 -5.39 4.98
C ASP A 192 -14.70 -6.40 3.84
N ASN A 193 -15.56 -7.42 3.82
CA ASN A 193 -15.50 -8.46 2.80
C ASN A 193 -16.23 -8.08 1.51
N ASN A 194 -16.85 -6.90 1.42
CA ASN A 194 -17.43 -6.39 0.17
C ASN A 194 -16.39 -5.58 -0.65
N CYS A 195 -15.38 -5.01 0.04
CA CYS A 195 -14.37 -4.17 -0.58
C CYS A 195 -12.98 -4.59 -0.07
N VAL A 196 -12.35 -5.56 -0.74
CA VAL A 196 -11.01 -6.03 -0.38
C VAL A 196 -9.95 -5.29 -1.18
N GLU A 197 -9.01 -4.68 -0.47
CA GLU A 197 -7.92 -3.90 -1.06
C GLU A 197 -6.76 -4.79 -1.53
N LEU A 198 -6.27 -4.52 -2.73
CA LEU A 198 -5.09 -5.17 -3.30
C LEU A 198 -4.05 -4.11 -3.67
N SER A 199 -3.04 -3.96 -2.80
CA SER A 199 -1.92 -3.07 -3.07
C SER A 199 -0.82 -3.83 -3.81
N MET A 200 -0.73 -3.59 -5.11
CA MET A 200 0.26 -4.21 -6.00
C MET A 200 0.46 -3.37 -7.25
N GLY A 201 1.64 -3.49 -7.87
CA GLY A 201 2.03 -2.69 -9.04
C GLY A 201 2.77 -1.40 -8.65
N MET A 202 3.85 -1.16 -9.37
CA MET A 202 4.73 0.01 -9.23
C MET A 202 4.90 0.70 -10.59
N SER A 203 5.74 1.74 -10.69
CA SER A 203 5.92 2.57 -11.90
C SER A 203 6.09 1.77 -13.20
N HIS A 204 6.66 0.57 -13.13
CA HIS A 204 6.98 -0.25 -14.30
C HIS A 204 5.85 -1.23 -14.66
N ASP A 205 5.14 -1.78 -13.68
CA ASP A 205 4.22 -2.91 -13.86
C ASP A 205 2.77 -2.65 -13.40
N TYR A 206 2.44 -1.40 -12.97
CA TYR A 206 1.09 -1.08 -12.52
C TYR A 206 -0.02 -1.33 -13.58
N PRO A 207 0.23 -1.19 -14.90
CA PRO A 207 -0.80 -1.54 -15.88
C PRO A 207 -1.20 -3.02 -15.78
N VAL A 208 -0.22 -3.92 -15.68
CA VAL A 208 -0.45 -5.35 -15.49
C VAL A 208 -1.15 -5.63 -14.15
N ALA A 209 -0.76 -4.92 -13.09
CA ALA A 209 -1.40 -5.04 -11.78
C ALA A 209 -2.89 -4.63 -11.82
N ILE A 210 -3.24 -3.56 -12.55
CA ILE A 210 -4.62 -3.13 -12.75
C ILE A 210 -5.43 -4.23 -13.45
N GLU A 211 -4.88 -4.82 -14.51
CA GLU A 211 -5.54 -5.92 -15.23
C GLU A 211 -5.77 -7.15 -14.34
N GLU A 212 -4.89 -7.40 -13.36
CA GLU A 212 -5.01 -8.50 -12.41
C GLU A 212 -5.74 -8.10 -11.09
N GLY A 213 -6.40 -6.93 -11.04
CA GLY A 213 -7.31 -6.58 -9.97
C GLY A 213 -6.76 -5.64 -8.89
N ALA A 214 -5.62 -4.98 -9.07
CA ALA A 214 -5.12 -3.99 -8.12
C ALA A 214 -6.16 -2.89 -7.81
N THR A 215 -6.31 -2.52 -6.55
CA THR A 215 -7.11 -1.37 -6.08
C THR A 215 -6.24 -0.22 -5.60
N LEU A 216 -4.99 -0.52 -5.22
CA LEU A 216 -3.95 0.44 -4.85
C LEU A 216 -2.72 0.18 -5.71
N ILE A 217 -2.26 1.20 -6.43
CA ILE A 217 -0.99 1.17 -7.17
C ILE A 217 -0.02 2.19 -6.58
N ARG A 218 1.28 1.84 -6.51
CA ARG A 218 2.30 2.64 -5.85
C ARG A 218 3.31 3.16 -6.87
N VAL A 219 3.19 4.42 -7.26
CA VAL A 219 3.98 5.02 -8.33
C VAL A 219 4.90 6.11 -7.78
N GLY A 220 6.20 5.99 -8.00
CA GLY A 220 7.22 6.95 -7.56
C GLY A 220 7.92 7.61 -8.74
N THR A 221 8.86 6.90 -9.37
CA THR A 221 9.72 7.43 -10.45
C THR A 221 8.95 8.00 -11.65
N ALA A 222 7.81 7.46 -11.98
CA ALA A 222 6.97 7.99 -13.05
C ALA A 222 6.31 9.34 -12.69
N ILE A 223 6.25 9.72 -11.39
CA ILE A 223 5.71 10.99 -10.92
C ILE A 223 6.83 11.97 -10.61
N PHE A 224 7.76 11.58 -9.73
CA PHE A 224 8.78 12.47 -9.17
C PHE A 224 10.11 12.43 -9.93
N GLY A 225 10.29 11.52 -10.87
CA GLY A 225 11.54 11.34 -11.59
C GLY A 225 12.52 10.39 -10.89
N HIS A 226 13.73 10.32 -11.43
CA HIS A 226 14.81 9.56 -10.82
C HIS A 226 15.38 10.30 -9.60
N ARG A 227 15.76 9.55 -8.59
CA ARG A 227 16.43 10.09 -7.40
C ARG A 227 17.77 10.68 -7.79
N GLN A 228 18.08 11.84 -7.27
CA GLN A 228 19.40 12.44 -7.34
C GLN A 228 20.37 11.80 -6.36
#